data_2b6f865dc80cffac19af74a7b985bcbc
#
_entry.id   2b6f865dc80cffac19af74a7b985bcbc
#
_cell.length_a   1.000
_cell.length_b   1.000
_cell.length_c   1.000
_cell.angle_alpha   90.00
_cell.angle_beta   90.00
_cell.angle_gamma   90.00
#
_symmetry.space_group_name_H-M   'P 1'
#
loop_
_entity.id
_entity.type
_entity.pdbx_description
1 polymer ?
#
loop_
_entity_poly.entity_id
_entity_poly.type
_entity_poly.pdbx_seq_one_letter_code
_entity_poly.pdbx_strand_id
1 'polypeptide(L)'
;MARDLTGKHIVVVGASGVLGSEISRLLNSAGAVVSAVVRDDSRLDASVIKGHAIADLSNSGSIALALTQLAPFDGLVNAAGVVAFGELKELDDEVLTKLFAVNAIAPIVMLRESAKYLSEGGFFLNISAVVAQSPMAGMAAYSASKAAAWGAMIAATRELRRQQIDVIDARPPHTETGLATRPIAGSAPRLPEGLTPAFVAAKIVAGIQEGVRDLPVEAFAS
;
A
#
# COMPACT_ATOMS: atom_id res chain seq x y z
N MET A 1 -8.62 12.20 15.45
CA MET A 1 -9.67 11.58 16.30
C MET A 1 -9.66 10.09 16.03
N ALA A 2 -9.94 9.28 17.04
CA ALA A 2 -10.04 7.82 16.83
C ALA A 2 -11.16 7.52 15.81
N ARG A 3 -10.88 6.54 14.94
CA ARG A 3 -11.78 6.14 13.84
C ARG A 3 -12.42 4.81 14.17
N ASP A 4 -13.76 4.79 14.25
CA ASP A 4 -14.52 3.55 14.32
C ASP A 4 -14.60 2.92 12.92
N LEU A 5 -14.20 1.67 12.80
CA LEU A 5 -14.22 0.92 11.55
C LEU A 5 -15.45 0.05 11.38
N THR A 6 -16.34 -0.01 12.40
CA THR A 6 -17.54 -0.84 12.36
C THR A 6 -18.47 -0.45 11.21
N GLY A 7 -18.73 -1.42 10.32
CA GLY A 7 -19.56 -1.23 9.13
C GLY A 7 -18.91 -0.39 8.02
N LYS A 8 -17.68 0.10 8.21
CA LYS A 8 -16.97 0.89 7.20
C LYS A 8 -16.50 0.02 6.05
N HIS A 9 -16.71 0.47 4.82
CA HIS A 9 -16.23 -0.21 3.62
C HIS A 9 -14.80 0.20 3.32
N ILE A 10 -13.87 -0.75 3.36
CA ILE A 10 -12.45 -0.51 3.13
C ILE A 10 -11.96 -1.38 1.98
N VAL A 11 -11.33 -0.73 1.00
CA VAL A 11 -10.70 -1.41 -0.14
C VAL A 11 -9.22 -1.66 0.17
N VAL A 12 -8.77 -2.91 0.05
CA VAL A 12 -7.36 -3.29 0.19
C VAL A 12 -6.80 -3.71 -1.17
N VAL A 13 -5.87 -2.90 -1.69
CA VAL A 13 -5.14 -3.22 -2.92
C VAL A 13 -3.97 -4.11 -2.59
N GLY A 14 -3.86 -5.27 -3.27
CA GLY A 14 -2.85 -6.27 -2.93
C GLY A 14 -3.25 -7.20 -1.79
N ALA A 15 -4.54 -7.37 -1.52
CA ALA A 15 -5.09 -8.21 -0.46
C ALA A 15 -4.70 -9.70 -0.57
N SER A 16 -4.32 -10.18 -1.75
CA SER A 16 -3.80 -11.56 -1.96
C SER A 16 -2.32 -11.74 -1.57
N GLY A 17 -1.62 -10.64 -1.23
CA GLY A 17 -0.25 -10.66 -0.69
C GLY A 17 -0.23 -10.89 0.82
N VAL A 18 0.92 -11.31 1.36
CA VAL A 18 1.05 -11.66 2.79
C VAL A 18 0.66 -10.49 3.70
N LEU A 19 1.19 -9.29 3.47
CA LEU A 19 0.86 -8.12 4.30
C LEU A 19 -0.58 -7.65 4.06
N GLY A 20 -1.03 -7.62 2.81
CA GLY A 20 -2.39 -7.20 2.46
C GLY A 20 -3.46 -8.12 3.06
N SER A 21 -3.22 -9.44 3.10
CA SER A 21 -4.13 -10.40 3.72
C SER A 21 -4.21 -10.23 5.24
N GLU A 22 -3.08 -9.99 5.93
CA GLU A 22 -3.07 -9.71 7.37
C GLU A 22 -3.81 -8.42 7.70
N ILE A 23 -3.58 -7.34 6.92
CA ILE A 23 -4.32 -6.09 7.07
C ILE A 23 -5.82 -6.32 6.86
N SER A 24 -6.20 -7.04 5.80
CA SER A 24 -7.61 -7.35 5.52
C SER A 24 -8.29 -8.10 6.66
N ARG A 25 -7.61 -9.10 7.23
CA ARG A 25 -8.10 -9.87 8.37
C ARG A 25 -8.31 -8.99 9.62
N LEU A 26 -7.36 -8.12 9.92
CA LEU A 26 -7.44 -7.21 11.06
C LEU A 26 -8.53 -6.15 10.89
N LEU A 27 -8.68 -5.58 9.69
CA LEU A 27 -9.77 -4.66 9.38
C LEU A 27 -11.13 -5.33 9.52
N ASN A 28 -11.28 -6.55 9.01
CA ASN A 28 -12.51 -7.32 9.18
C ASN A 28 -12.79 -7.64 10.65
N SER A 29 -11.77 -8.02 11.43
CA SER A 29 -11.89 -8.25 12.88
C SER A 29 -12.27 -6.98 13.66
N ALA A 30 -11.94 -5.79 13.14
CA ALA A 30 -12.35 -4.50 13.68
C ALA A 30 -13.77 -4.08 13.21
N GLY A 31 -14.50 -4.96 12.55
CA GLY A 31 -15.87 -4.74 12.10
C GLY A 31 -16.03 -4.08 10.72
N ALA A 32 -14.93 -3.86 9.98
CA ALA A 32 -15.00 -3.31 8.63
C ALA A 32 -15.51 -4.34 7.61
N VAL A 33 -16.18 -3.85 6.57
CA VAL A 33 -16.49 -4.60 5.36
C VAL A 33 -15.31 -4.43 4.40
N VAL A 34 -14.59 -5.52 4.10
CA VAL A 34 -13.36 -5.45 3.31
C VAL A 34 -13.60 -5.93 1.89
N SER A 35 -13.21 -5.11 0.91
CA SER A 35 -13.12 -5.47 -0.50
C SER A 35 -11.67 -5.42 -0.98
N ALA A 36 -11.37 -6.15 -2.06
CA ALA A 36 -10.01 -6.32 -2.57
C ALA A 36 -9.85 -5.80 -4.00
N VAL A 37 -8.68 -5.21 -4.30
CA VAL A 37 -8.20 -5.06 -5.68
C VAL A 37 -6.96 -5.93 -5.83
N VAL A 38 -6.99 -6.87 -6.76
CA VAL A 38 -5.94 -7.87 -6.97
C VAL A 38 -5.70 -8.12 -8.47
N ARG A 39 -4.59 -8.77 -8.82
CA ARG A 39 -4.34 -9.26 -10.19
C ARG A 39 -4.99 -10.63 -10.43
N ASP A 40 -5.11 -11.41 -9.37
CA ASP A 40 -5.60 -12.78 -9.35
C ASP A 40 -6.28 -13.01 -8.01
N ASP A 41 -7.51 -13.46 -8.04
CA ASP A 41 -8.39 -13.67 -6.88
C ASP A 41 -8.28 -15.06 -6.25
N SER A 42 -7.52 -15.98 -6.87
CA SER A 42 -7.41 -17.39 -6.44
C SER A 42 -6.92 -17.58 -4.99
N ARG A 43 -6.28 -16.54 -4.40
CA ARG A 43 -5.76 -16.55 -3.03
C ARG A 43 -6.53 -15.65 -2.06
N LEU A 44 -7.69 -15.15 -2.47
CA LEU A 44 -8.52 -14.34 -1.59
C LEU A 44 -9.26 -15.24 -0.57
N ASP A 45 -9.27 -14.80 0.68
CA ASP A 45 -10.06 -15.44 1.73
C ASP A 45 -11.49 -14.91 1.69
N ALA A 46 -12.42 -15.71 1.18
CA ALA A 46 -13.84 -15.38 1.06
C ALA A 46 -14.54 -15.16 2.42
N SER A 47 -13.96 -15.63 3.51
CA SER A 47 -14.49 -15.35 4.85
C SER A 47 -14.25 -13.90 5.27
N VAL A 48 -13.19 -13.29 4.75
CA VAL A 48 -12.74 -11.91 5.05
C VAL A 48 -13.19 -10.92 3.96
N ILE A 49 -12.96 -11.27 2.68
CA ILE A 49 -13.22 -10.39 1.52
C ILE A 49 -14.66 -10.55 1.05
N LYS A 50 -15.41 -9.44 1.03
CA LYS A 50 -16.85 -9.42 0.67
C LYS A 50 -17.10 -9.02 -0.78
N GLY A 51 -16.11 -8.43 -1.46
CA GLY A 51 -16.15 -8.08 -2.87
C GLY A 51 -14.74 -7.89 -3.40
N HIS A 52 -14.54 -8.04 -4.71
CA HIS A 52 -13.23 -7.79 -5.31
C HIS A 52 -13.35 -7.27 -6.74
N ALA A 53 -12.29 -6.65 -7.20
CA ALA A 53 -12.08 -6.25 -8.59
C ALA A 53 -10.68 -6.65 -9.04
N ILE A 54 -10.55 -6.98 -10.32
CA ILE A 54 -9.27 -7.34 -10.94
C ILE A 54 -8.65 -6.08 -11.57
N ALA A 55 -7.37 -5.83 -11.28
CA ALA A 55 -6.64 -4.72 -11.89
C ALA A 55 -5.17 -5.04 -12.15
N ASP A 56 -4.68 -4.58 -13.30
CA ASP A 56 -3.26 -4.40 -13.55
C ASP A 56 -2.85 -2.99 -13.06
N LEU A 57 -2.01 -2.94 -12.05
CA LEU A 57 -1.55 -1.68 -11.45
C LEU A 57 -0.59 -0.89 -12.34
N SER A 58 -0.08 -1.47 -13.43
CA SER A 58 0.67 -0.73 -14.44
C SER A 58 -0.24 0.02 -15.45
N ASN A 59 -1.55 -0.17 -15.36
CA ASN A 59 -2.53 0.46 -16.22
C ASN A 59 -3.50 1.35 -15.42
N SER A 60 -3.40 2.67 -15.59
CA SER A 60 -4.23 3.64 -14.88
C SER A 60 -5.73 3.46 -15.14
N GLY A 61 -6.12 3.07 -16.34
CA GLY A 61 -7.53 2.80 -16.70
C GLY A 61 -8.08 1.57 -15.96
N SER A 62 -7.25 0.51 -15.81
CA SER A 62 -7.60 -0.68 -15.06
C SER A 62 -7.81 -0.34 -13.56
N ILE A 63 -6.95 0.50 -12.98
CA ILE A 63 -7.10 0.99 -11.60
C ILE A 63 -8.42 1.77 -11.45
N ALA A 64 -8.67 2.73 -12.33
CA ALA A 64 -9.88 3.56 -12.28
C ALA A 64 -11.15 2.71 -12.35
N LEU A 65 -11.20 1.74 -13.28
CA LEU A 65 -12.33 0.83 -13.43
C LEU A 65 -12.57 -0.01 -12.17
N ALA A 66 -11.52 -0.60 -11.62
CA ALA A 66 -11.61 -1.42 -10.41
C ALA A 66 -12.14 -0.63 -9.20
N LEU A 67 -11.67 0.60 -9.01
CA LEU A 67 -12.16 1.46 -7.93
C LEU A 67 -13.59 1.91 -8.13
N THR A 68 -14.01 2.17 -9.38
CA THR A 68 -15.41 2.47 -9.72
C THR A 68 -16.33 1.30 -9.40
N GLN A 69 -15.92 0.06 -9.66
CA GLN A 69 -16.71 -1.14 -9.37
C GLN A 69 -16.94 -1.36 -7.86
N LEU A 70 -16.02 -0.91 -7.02
CA LEU A 70 -16.08 -1.08 -5.57
C LEU A 70 -16.64 0.14 -4.83
N ALA A 71 -16.88 1.23 -5.54
CA ALA A 71 -17.40 2.48 -4.95
C ALA A 71 -18.86 2.36 -4.49
N PRO A 72 -19.29 3.13 -3.46
CA PRO A 72 -18.49 4.00 -2.61
C PRO A 72 -17.73 3.22 -1.51
N PHE A 73 -16.70 3.84 -0.93
CA PHE A 73 -15.94 3.26 0.19
C PHE A 73 -15.45 4.36 1.16
N ASP A 74 -15.17 3.97 2.41
CA ASP A 74 -14.73 4.86 3.49
C ASP A 74 -13.19 4.91 3.60
N GLY A 75 -12.50 3.90 3.09
CA GLY A 75 -11.04 3.84 3.15
C GLY A 75 -10.43 3.01 2.03
N LEU A 76 -9.18 3.35 1.69
CA LEU A 76 -8.36 2.53 0.79
C LEU A 76 -6.98 2.31 1.40
N VAL A 77 -6.52 1.06 1.40
CA VAL A 77 -5.16 0.66 1.80
C VAL A 77 -4.43 0.10 0.59
N ASN A 78 -3.34 0.73 0.17
CA ASN A 78 -2.45 0.21 -0.86
C ASN A 78 -1.31 -0.60 -0.23
N ALA A 79 -1.43 -1.92 -0.25
CA ALA A 79 -0.42 -2.89 0.19
C ALA A 79 0.30 -3.57 -0.99
N ALA A 80 0.08 -3.10 -2.22
CA ALA A 80 0.73 -3.65 -3.40
C ALA A 80 2.09 -2.99 -3.66
N GLY A 81 3.02 -3.74 -4.21
CA GLY A 81 4.33 -3.25 -4.61
C GLY A 81 5.19 -4.34 -5.21
N VAL A 82 6.25 -3.91 -5.89
CA VAL A 82 7.28 -4.77 -6.45
C VAL A 82 8.65 -4.26 -6.04
N VAL A 83 9.66 -5.15 -6.00
CA VAL A 83 11.04 -4.82 -5.65
C VAL A 83 11.98 -5.31 -6.73
N ALA A 84 13.10 -4.61 -6.93
CA ALA A 84 14.23 -5.05 -7.71
C ALA A 84 15.53 -4.72 -6.95
N PHE A 85 16.54 -5.52 -7.18
CA PHE A 85 17.88 -5.38 -6.63
C PHE A 85 18.91 -5.36 -7.76
N GLY A 86 20.03 -4.72 -7.53
CA GLY A 86 21.16 -4.67 -8.46
C GLY A 86 21.85 -3.31 -8.47
N GLU A 87 23.02 -3.25 -9.08
CA GLU A 87 23.77 -2.03 -9.27
C GLU A 87 23.09 -1.11 -10.29
N LEU A 88 23.15 0.20 -10.05
CA LEU A 88 22.49 1.18 -10.92
C LEU A 88 22.95 1.09 -12.38
N LYS A 89 24.22 0.78 -12.61
CA LYS A 89 24.78 0.64 -13.98
C LYS A 89 24.23 -0.55 -14.78
N GLU A 90 23.63 -1.53 -14.09
CA GLU A 90 23.06 -2.76 -14.66
C GLU A 90 21.54 -2.73 -14.71
N LEU A 91 20.94 -1.60 -14.32
CA LEU A 91 19.49 -1.46 -14.27
C LEU A 91 18.90 -1.43 -15.69
N ASP A 92 18.01 -2.37 -15.96
CA ASP A 92 17.23 -2.42 -17.19
C ASP A 92 16.10 -1.39 -17.19
N ASP A 93 15.86 -0.75 -18.34
CA ASP A 93 14.81 0.25 -18.51
C ASP A 93 13.40 -0.32 -18.29
N GLU A 94 13.17 -1.58 -18.63
CA GLU A 94 11.88 -2.26 -18.38
C GLU A 94 11.65 -2.44 -16.87
N VAL A 95 12.69 -2.81 -16.13
CA VAL A 95 12.66 -2.93 -14.67
C VAL A 95 12.38 -1.58 -14.03
N LEU A 96 13.09 -0.52 -14.47
CA LEU A 96 12.87 0.84 -14.02
C LEU A 96 11.42 1.28 -14.24
N THR A 97 10.94 1.10 -15.48
CA THR A 97 9.55 1.42 -15.86
C THR A 97 8.55 0.68 -14.99
N LYS A 98 8.75 -0.63 -14.75
CA LYS A 98 7.86 -1.44 -13.92
C LYS A 98 7.85 -1.01 -12.46
N LEU A 99 9.01 -0.69 -11.89
CA LEU A 99 9.12 -0.17 -10.52
C LEU A 99 8.31 1.12 -10.37
N PHE A 100 8.49 2.08 -11.28
CA PHE A 100 7.78 3.35 -11.22
C PHE A 100 6.28 3.19 -11.50
N ALA A 101 5.90 2.37 -12.47
CA ALA A 101 4.50 2.12 -12.77
C ALA A 101 3.74 1.61 -11.53
N VAL A 102 4.28 0.60 -10.83
CA VAL A 102 3.59 -0.06 -9.73
C VAL A 102 3.78 0.67 -8.39
N ASN A 103 5.00 1.16 -8.09
CA ASN A 103 5.29 1.72 -6.77
C ASN A 103 5.08 3.23 -6.65
N ALA A 104 5.06 3.97 -7.77
CA ALA A 104 4.92 5.42 -7.79
C ALA A 104 3.64 5.87 -8.50
N ILE A 105 3.48 5.52 -9.77
CA ILE A 105 2.35 5.99 -10.58
C ILE A 105 1.03 5.38 -10.07
N ALA A 106 1.00 4.08 -9.82
CA ALA A 106 -0.22 3.42 -9.35
C ALA A 106 -0.77 4.03 -8.04
N PRO A 107 -0.01 4.22 -6.94
CA PRO A 107 -0.55 4.85 -5.73
C PRO A 107 -1.03 6.29 -5.94
N ILE A 108 -0.39 7.06 -6.82
CA ILE A 108 -0.84 8.42 -7.18
C ILE A 108 -2.18 8.34 -7.91
N VAL A 109 -2.32 7.45 -8.88
CA VAL A 109 -3.58 7.21 -9.61
C VAL A 109 -4.66 6.71 -8.67
N MET A 110 -4.35 5.74 -7.79
CA MET A 110 -5.30 5.24 -6.79
C MET A 110 -5.82 6.37 -5.89
N LEU A 111 -4.94 7.23 -5.39
CA LEU A 111 -5.34 8.36 -4.56
C LEU A 111 -6.23 9.34 -5.33
N ARG A 112 -5.83 9.71 -6.56
CA ARG A 112 -6.62 10.59 -7.43
C ARG A 112 -8.02 10.03 -7.70
N GLU A 113 -8.11 8.75 -8.03
CA GLU A 113 -9.40 8.12 -8.32
C GLU A 113 -10.22 7.91 -7.06
N SER A 114 -9.62 7.43 -5.96
CA SER A 114 -10.33 7.19 -4.71
C SER A 114 -10.87 8.46 -4.06
N ALA A 115 -10.23 9.61 -4.26
CA ALA A 115 -10.74 10.90 -3.78
C ALA A 115 -12.13 11.27 -4.32
N LYS A 116 -12.56 10.63 -5.43
CA LYS A 116 -13.91 10.80 -6.00
C LYS A 116 -14.99 10.01 -5.25
N TYR A 117 -14.59 8.97 -4.51
CA TYR A 117 -15.49 7.97 -3.92
C TYR A 117 -15.39 7.87 -2.41
N LEU A 118 -14.29 8.40 -1.82
CA LEU A 118 -14.10 8.42 -0.38
C LEU A 118 -15.13 9.33 0.29
N SER A 119 -15.77 8.82 1.32
CA SER A 119 -16.68 9.58 2.18
C SER A 119 -15.92 10.66 2.96
N GLU A 120 -16.60 11.69 3.41
CA GLU A 120 -16.07 12.66 4.37
C GLU A 120 -15.60 11.94 5.65
N GLY A 121 -14.39 12.25 6.12
CA GLY A 121 -13.74 11.52 7.21
C GLY A 121 -13.07 10.21 6.78
N GLY A 122 -13.10 9.89 5.49
CA GLY A 122 -12.43 8.73 4.90
C GLY A 122 -10.90 8.84 4.89
N PHE A 123 -10.24 7.80 4.44
CA PHE A 123 -8.78 7.78 4.38
C PHE A 123 -8.21 7.03 3.17
N PHE A 124 -7.02 7.42 2.76
CA PHE A 124 -6.16 6.70 1.85
C PHE A 124 -4.84 6.39 2.56
N LEU A 125 -4.46 5.11 2.66
CA LEU A 125 -3.19 4.68 3.21
C LEU A 125 -2.33 4.03 2.13
N ASN A 126 -1.12 4.56 1.96
CA ASN A 126 -0.09 3.96 1.11
C ASN A 126 1.00 3.31 1.95
N ILE A 127 1.43 2.11 1.56
CA ILE A 127 2.61 1.46 2.16
C ILE A 127 3.79 1.71 1.23
N SER A 128 4.62 2.70 1.59
CA SER A 128 5.89 2.90 0.92
C SER A 128 6.98 1.97 1.48
N ALA A 129 8.00 2.44 2.09
CA ALA A 129 9.03 1.66 2.78
C ALA A 129 10.04 2.60 3.44
N VAL A 130 10.81 2.11 4.42
CA VAL A 130 11.93 2.86 5.02
C VAL A 130 12.93 3.38 3.97
N VAL A 131 13.15 2.66 2.88
CA VAL A 131 14.07 3.06 1.80
C VAL A 131 13.58 4.29 1.00
N ALA A 132 12.36 4.75 1.19
CA ALA A 132 11.89 6.01 0.65
C ALA A 132 12.60 7.22 1.30
N GLN A 133 12.99 7.08 2.58
CA GLN A 133 13.71 8.10 3.36
C GLN A 133 15.20 7.79 3.50
N SER A 134 15.56 6.51 3.59
CA SER A 134 16.93 6.02 3.77
C SER A 134 17.33 5.08 2.63
N PRO A 135 17.64 5.62 1.44
CA PRO A 135 17.98 4.81 0.26
C PRO A 135 19.18 3.90 0.51
N MET A 136 19.16 2.71 -0.08
CA MET A 136 20.22 1.70 0.08
C MET A 136 20.94 1.43 -1.24
N ALA A 137 22.24 1.14 -1.18
CA ALA A 137 23.01 0.65 -2.31
C ALA A 137 22.39 -0.66 -2.86
N GLY A 138 22.40 -0.84 -4.16
CA GLY A 138 21.75 -1.98 -4.82
C GLY A 138 20.21 -1.90 -4.89
N MET A 139 19.62 -0.79 -4.42
CA MET A 139 18.17 -0.57 -4.44
C MET A 139 17.82 0.85 -4.95
N ALA A 140 18.67 1.46 -5.76
CA ALA A 140 18.52 2.87 -6.16
C ALA A 140 17.15 3.16 -6.81
N ALA A 141 16.76 2.38 -7.83
CA ALA A 141 15.49 2.57 -8.53
C ALA A 141 14.27 2.24 -7.66
N TYR A 142 14.37 1.18 -6.83
CA TYR A 142 13.32 0.83 -5.88
C TYR A 142 13.11 1.95 -4.84
N SER A 143 14.21 2.44 -4.24
CA SER A 143 14.16 3.54 -3.29
C SER A 143 13.56 4.79 -3.91
N ALA A 144 13.99 5.15 -5.13
CA ALA A 144 13.46 6.29 -5.88
C ALA A 144 11.94 6.15 -6.15
N SER A 145 11.49 4.95 -6.55
CA SER A 145 10.06 4.69 -6.81
C SER A 145 9.21 4.84 -5.53
N LYS A 146 9.71 4.38 -4.38
CA LYS A 146 9.03 4.53 -3.09
C LYS A 146 9.07 5.97 -2.57
N ALA A 147 10.17 6.69 -2.78
CA ALA A 147 10.30 8.11 -2.43
C ALA A 147 9.35 8.99 -3.25
N ALA A 148 9.15 8.68 -4.54
CA ALA A 148 8.20 9.39 -5.39
C ALA A 148 6.76 9.26 -4.87
N ALA A 149 6.32 8.06 -4.49
CA ALA A 149 5.02 7.87 -3.89
C ALA A 149 4.88 8.61 -2.56
N TRP A 150 5.86 8.48 -1.67
CA TRP A 150 5.87 9.19 -0.38
C TRP A 150 5.77 10.69 -0.54
N GLY A 151 6.56 11.30 -1.45
CA GLY A 151 6.48 12.73 -1.75
C GLY A 151 5.09 13.17 -2.22
N ALA A 152 4.45 12.35 -3.07
CA ALA A 152 3.09 12.60 -3.53
C ALA A 152 2.06 12.53 -2.38
N MET A 153 2.18 11.56 -1.47
CA MET A 153 1.28 11.45 -0.30
C MET A 153 1.40 12.67 0.62
N ILE A 154 2.60 13.17 0.87
CA ILE A 154 2.83 14.39 1.66
C ILE A 154 2.12 15.61 1.04
N ALA A 155 2.25 15.80 -0.27
CA ALA A 155 1.60 16.91 -0.97
C ALA A 155 0.07 16.77 -0.92
N ALA A 156 -0.45 15.59 -1.24
CA ALA A 156 -1.88 15.29 -1.27
C ALA A 156 -2.57 15.45 0.09
N THR A 157 -1.87 15.20 1.21
CA THR A 157 -2.40 15.46 2.57
C THR A 157 -2.90 16.90 2.72
N ARG A 158 -2.21 17.86 2.10
CA ARG A 158 -2.60 19.28 2.15
C ARG A 158 -3.76 19.59 1.21
N GLU A 159 -3.80 18.97 0.04
CA GLU A 159 -4.82 19.19 -0.98
C GLU A 159 -6.17 18.62 -0.54
N LEU A 160 -6.18 17.40 0.02
CA LEU A 160 -7.40 16.68 0.41
C LEU A 160 -7.93 17.06 1.80
N ARG A 161 -7.19 17.89 2.55
CA ARG A 161 -7.60 18.34 3.89
C ARG A 161 -8.98 19.03 3.91
N ARG A 162 -9.30 19.80 2.86
CA ARG A 162 -10.59 20.49 2.77
C ARG A 162 -11.77 19.53 2.54
N GLN A 163 -11.49 18.36 2.00
CA GLN A 163 -12.46 17.27 1.78
C GLN A 163 -12.54 16.34 2.99
N GLN A 164 -11.81 16.66 4.07
CA GLN A 164 -11.70 15.83 5.28
C GLN A 164 -11.24 14.39 4.99
N ILE A 165 -10.44 14.18 3.95
CA ILE A 165 -9.83 12.90 3.62
C ILE A 165 -8.43 12.88 4.21
N ASP A 166 -8.14 11.88 5.05
CA ASP A 166 -6.80 11.65 5.59
C ASP A 166 -5.96 10.85 4.61
N VAL A 167 -4.78 11.37 4.26
CA VAL A 167 -3.77 10.65 3.49
C VAL A 167 -2.67 10.21 4.45
N ILE A 168 -2.41 8.91 4.49
CA ILE A 168 -1.48 8.27 5.42
C ILE A 168 -0.39 7.57 4.59
N ASP A 169 0.86 7.73 4.97
CA ASP A 169 1.96 6.94 4.40
C ASP A 169 2.66 6.14 5.50
N ALA A 170 2.75 4.82 5.31
CA ALA A 170 3.41 3.89 6.21
C ALA A 170 4.75 3.47 5.61
N ARG A 171 5.83 3.61 6.40
CA ARG A 171 7.22 3.29 5.99
C ARG A 171 7.81 2.19 6.86
N PRO A 172 7.25 0.97 6.79
CA PRO A 172 7.80 -0.13 7.57
C PRO A 172 9.23 -0.45 7.13
N PRO A 173 10.07 -0.97 8.06
CA PRO A 173 11.36 -1.56 7.73
C PRO A 173 11.15 -2.89 6.99
N HIS A 174 12.25 -3.64 6.78
CA HIS A 174 12.16 -4.97 6.19
C HIS A 174 11.13 -5.83 6.93
N THR A 175 10.22 -6.43 6.16
CA THR A 175 9.11 -7.24 6.68
C THR A 175 9.08 -8.57 5.92
N GLU A 176 8.97 -9.67 6.64
CA GLU A 176 9.06 -11.05 6.13
C GLU A 176 7.81 -11.47 5.32
N THR A 177 7.52 -10.73 4.27
CA THR A 177 6.37 -10.99 3.37
C THR A 177 6.74 -11.89 2.19
N GLY A 178 8.00 -12.26 2.05
CA GLY A 178 8.52 -12.92 0.86
C GLY A 178 8.62 -11.99 -0.38
N LEU A 179 8.47 -10.68 -0.23
CA LEU A 179 8.64 -9.73 -1.34
C LEU A 179 10.09 -9.75 -1.83
N ALA A 180 11.05 -9.74 -0.91
CA ALA A 180 12.48 -9.77 -1.24
C ALA A 180 12.93 -11.08 -1.91
N THR A 181 12.21 -12.17 -1.72
CA THR A 181 12.52 -13.48 -2.37
C THR A 181 11.90 -13.62 -3.76
N ARG A 182 11.08 -12.65 -4.18
CA ARG A 182 10.40 -12.63 -5.48
C ARG A 182 10.60 -11.27 -6.18
N PRO A 183 11.86 -10.82 -6.31
CA PRO A 183 12.13 -9.56 -7.00
C PRO A 183 11.78 -9.66 -8.49
N ILE A 184 11.46 -8.54 -9.12
CA ILE A 184 11.25 -8.49 -10.57
C ILE A 184 12.58 -8.50 -11.34
N ALA A 185 13.70 -8.17 -10.67
CA ALA A 185 15.06 -8.31 -11.20
C ALA A 185 16.07 -8.38 -10.07
N GLY A 186 17.22 -9.01 -10.34
CA GLY A 186 18.31 -9.16 -9.40
C GLY A 186 18.01 -10.13 -8.26
N SER A 187 18.83 -10.07 -7.23
CA SER A 187 18.69 -10.90 -6.02
C SER A 187 18.86 -10.05 -4.77
N ALA A 188 18.07 -10.32 -3.75
CA ALA A 188 18.18 -9.60 -2.50
C ALA A 188 19.59 -9.77 -1.89
N PRO A 189 20.20 -8.69 -1.39
CA PRO A 189 21.38 -8.82 -0.54
C PRO A 189 21.01 -9.57 0.74
N ARG A 190 22.01 -9.95 1.53
CA ARG A 190 21.74 -10.48 2.86
C ARG A 190 21.08 -9.40 3.72
N LEU A 191 19.78 -9.52 3.92
CA LEU A 191 19.02 -8.64 4.80
C LEU A 191 19.07 -9.17 6.24
N PRO A 192 19.02 -8.30 7.25
CA PRO A 192 18.76 -8.73 8.62
C PRO A 192 17.36 -9.34 8.71
N GLU A 193 17.10 -10.09 9.79
CA GLU A 193 15.75 -10.59 10.09
C GLU A 193 14.77 -9.41 10.16
N GLY A 194 13.68 -9.53 9.39
CA GLY A 194 12.67 -8.51 9.30
C GLY A 194 11.57 -8.63 10.34
N LEU A 195 10.69 -7.64 10.37
CA LEU A 195 9.49 -7.70 11.21
C LEU A 195 8.50 -8.73 10.65
N THR A 196 7.69 -9.32 11.54
CA THR A 196 6.62 -10.22 11.09
C THR A 196 5.51 -9.43 10.39
N PRO A 197 4.88 -9.99 9.34
CA PRO A 197 3.75 -9.35 8.66
C PRO A 197 2.59 -9.01 9.61
N ALA A 198 2.33 -9.90 10.59
CA ALA A 198 1.27 -9.69 11.58
C ALA A 198 1.53 -8.46 12.46
N PHE A 199 2.78 -8.27 12.91
CA PHE A 199 3.16 -7.09 13.70
C PHE A 199 3.00 -5.79 12.89
N VAL A 200 3.51 -5.77 11.65
CA VAL A 200 3.42 -4.60 10.78
C VAL A 200 1.97 -4.28 10.44
N ALA A 201 1.15 -5.29 10.12
CA ALA A 201 -0.28 -5.12 9.87
C ALA A 201 -1.01 -4.55 11.10
N ALA A 202 -0.70 -5.04 12.31
CA ALA A 202 -1.30 -4.53 13.55
C ALA A 202 -0.97 -3.05 13.79
N LYS A 203 0.28 -2.63 13.56
CA LYS A 203 0.69 -1.22 13.67
C LYS A 203 -0.03 -0.33 12.65
N ILE A 204 -0.19 -0.81 11.40
CA ILE A 204 -0.91 -0.09 10.35
C ILE A 204 -2.39 0.08 10.72
N VAL A 205 -3.06 -0.99 11.13
CA VAL A 205 -4.50 -0.93 11.48
C VAL A 205 -4.71 -0.09 12.74
N ALA A 206 -3.86 -0.20 13.76
CA ALA A 206 -3.90 0.67 14.92
C ALA A 206 -3.74 2.15 14.52
N GLY A 207 -2.78 2.48 13.66
CA GLY A 207 -2.60 3.83 13.15
C GLY A 207 -3.84 4.37 12.40
N ILE A 208 -4.53 3.52 11.62
CA ILE A 208 -5.80 3.87 10.99
C ILE A 208 -6.85 4.20 12.06
N GLN A 209 -7.01 3.35 13.07
CA GLN A 209 -7.99 3.54 14.15
C GLN A 209 -7.69 4.78 15.01
N GLU A 210 -6.43 5.05 15.28
CA GLU A 210 -5.99 6.24 16.03
C GLU A 210 -6.09 7.53 15.23
N GLY A 211 -6.27 7.43 13.91
CA GLY A 211 -6.35 8.59 13.01
C GLY A 211 -5.02 9.30 12.81
N VAL A 212 -3.89 8.57 12.88
CA VAL A 212 -2.57 9.14 12.58
C VAL A 212 -2.44 9.38 11.08
N ARG A 213 -1.64 10.38 10.71
CA ARG A 213 -1.44 10.77 9.30
C ARG A 213 -0.09 10.37 8.75
N ASP A 214 0.77 9.83 9.60
CA ASP A 214 2.11 9.41 9.22
C ASP A 214 2.54 8.24 10.10
N LEU A 215 3.08 7.19 9.48
CA LEU A 215 3.62 6.02 10.15
C LEU A 215 5.09 5.84 9.71
N PRO A 216 6.00 6.64 10.28
CA PRO A 216 7.42 6.54 9.97
C PRO A 216 8.00 5.22 10.50
N VAL A 217 9.28 4.94 10.21
CA VAL A 217 9.92 3.69 10.64
C VAL A 217 9.88 3.50 12.15
N GLU A 218 9.94 4.57 12.91
CA GLU A 218 9.88 4.57 14.39
C GLU A 218 8.55 4.06 14.93
N ALA A 219 7.45 4.20 14.17
CA ALA A 219 6.13 3.67 14.52
C ALA A 219 6.12 2.13 14.56
N PHE A 220 7.09 1.49 13.91
CA PHE A 220 7.27 0.03 13.86
C PHE A 220 8.35 -0.47 14.82
N ALA A 221 8.89 0.36 15.70
CA ALA A 221 9.77 -0.10 16.76
C ALA A 221 9.01 -1.00 17.73
N SER A 222 9.68 -2.07 18.18
CA SER A 222 9.18 -3.04 19.19
C SER A 222 9.45 -2.54 20.60
#